data_33e9ef64b02e681d727f0b39d4a6c078
#
_entry.id   33e9ef64b02e681d727f0b39d4a6c078
#
_cell.length_a   1.000
_cell.length_b   1.000
_cell.length_c   1.000
_cell.angle_alpha   90.00
_cell.angle_beta   90.00
_cell.angle_gamma   90.00
#
_symmetry.space_group_name_H-M   'P 1'
#
loop_
_entity.id
_entity.type
_entity.pdbx_description
1 polymer ?
#
loop_
_entity_poly.entity_id
_entity_poly.type
_entity_poly.pdbx_seq_one_letter_code
_entity_poly.pdbx_strand_id
1 'polypeptide(L)'
;MLLQARIIIVNTYQLDTFLALVGVEDLKYLDTQIWVRSGEECAKRLFTTQSTVSRRNAETLKIFGLKIKRDGFGEWVTEGETGLLNMERKVHQEYRLNKDDEKLRLEANFWAGPTLSNPTPEGWINGVWDHVGMTRPLHLLREGIIDAWIGSYQPDLPEKNDPDFIVIDLCKTPVKLVADKLHPLSGKEDICKKELEAYPSLSLPEGWFPRTEAKLRSHGLWSTEARMKKYKKELWEDKTTDQVTLGYATCLGLEVMKNLTVLNYDLDLMSGESLVIKKQLIDNTKIQSLLTVLKNRIIEKSQKHPELILSF
;
A
#
# COMPACT_ATOMS: atom_id res chain seq x y z
N MET A 1 -20.56 58.21 10.82
CA MET A 1 -19.84 57.21 11.63
C MET A 1 -20.36 55.77 11.40
N LEU A 2 -21.41 55.54 10.62
CA LEU A 2 -21.98 54.19 10.37
C LEU A 2 -21.57 53.53 9.04
N LEU A 3 -20.86 54.22 8.16
CA LEU A 3 -20.44 53.68 6.86
C LEU A 3 -19.06 52.95 6.93
N GLN A 4 -18.20 53.30 7.88
CA GLN A 4 -16.90 52.67 8.01
C GLN A 4 -16.96 51.29 8.72
N ALA A 5 -17.93 51.06 9.57
CA ALA A 5 -18.10 49.79 10.27
C ALA A 5 -18.60 48.64 9.35
N ARG A 6 -19.33 48.97 8.27
CA ARG A 6 -19.82 47.98 7.32
C ARG A 6 -18.73 47.44 6.37
N ILE A 7 -17.72 48.24 6.07
CA ILE A 7 -16.61 47.83 5.18
C ILE A 7 -15.67 46.86 5.85
N ILE A 8 -15.47 46.97 7.16
CA ILE A 8 -14.58 46.09 7.95
C ILE A 8 -15.17 44.70 8.13
N ILE A 9 -16.49 44.56 8.28
CA ILE A 9 -17.15 43.25 8.46
C ILE A 9 -17.20 42.44 7.17
N VAL A 10 -17.32 43.08 6.02
CA VAL A 10 -17.31 42.39 4.72
C VAL A 10 -15.93 41.88 4.34
N ASN A 11 -14.85 42.56 4.77
CA ASN A 11 -13.48 42.13 4.49
C ASN A 11 -13.01 40.95 5.38
N THR A 12 -13.53 40.78 6.59
CA THR A 12 -13.11 39.67 7.47
C THR A 12 -13.63 38.32 6.96
N TYR A 13 -14.83 38.27 6.40
CA TYR A 13 -15.38 37.04 5.80
C TYR A 13 -14.79 36.69 4.43
N GLN A 14 -14.26 37.67 3.71
CA GLN A 14 -13.55 37.42 2.44
C GLN A 14 -12.07 37.04 2.62
N LEU A 15 -11.44 37.44 3.72
CA LEU A 15 -10.05 37.09 4.01
C LEU A 15 -9.90 35.61 4.43
N ASP A 16 -10.87 35.05 5.14
CA ASP A 16 -10.86 33.63 5.52
C ASP A 16 -11.07 32.69 4.31
N THR A 17 -11.64 33.19 3.22
CA THR A 17 -11.84 32.42 1.98
C THR A 17 -10.61 32.46 1.05
N PHE A 18 -9.65 33.34 1.28
CA PHE A 18 -8.45 33.52 0.42
C PHE A 18 -7.20 32.83 0.94
N LEU A 19 -7.22 32.21 2.11
CA LEU A 19 -6.03 31.63 2.74
C LEU A 19 -5.81 30.14 2.46
N ALA A 20 -6.79 29.44 1.89
CA ALA A 20 -6.64 28.09 1.42
C ALA A 20 -7.11 28.00 -0.03
N LEU A 21 -6.26 27.49 -0.92
CA LEU A 21 -6.65 27.22 -2.33
C LEU A 21 -7.77 26.19 -2.40
N VAL A 22 -7.75 25.23 -1.50
CA VAL A 22 -8.72 24.15 -1.39
C VAL A 22 -8.98 23.84 0.09
N GLY A 23 -10.23 23.68 0.47
CA GLY A 23 -10.57 23.25 1.83
C GLY A 23 -10.06 21.84 2.13
N VAL A 24 -9.75 21.58 3.41
CA VAL A 24 -9.30 20.24 3.87
C VAL A 24 -10.25 19.14 3.43
N GLU A 25 -11.54 19.38 3.49
CA GLU A 25 -12.54 18.41 3.07
C GLU A 25 -12.54 18.16 1.55
N ASP A 26 -12.27 19.16 0.73
CA ASP A 26 -12.31 19.02 -0.74
C ASP A 26 -11.13 18.17 -1.24
N LEU A 27 -9.91 18.41 -0.76
CA LEU A 27 -8.74 17.60 -1.11
C LEU A 27 -8.86 16.17 -0.57
N LYS A 28 -9.55 15.98 0.57
CA LYS A 28 -9.83 14.67 1.14
C LYS A 28 -10.60 13.75 0.17
N TYR A 29 -11.54 14.29 -0.63
CA TYR A 29 -12.24 13.53 -1.65
C TYR A 29 -11.29 13.01 -2.74
N LEU A 30 -10.45 13.89 -3.28
CA LEU A 30 -9.50 13.54 -4.33
C LEU A 30 -8.49 12.48 -3.84
N ASP A 31 -7.84 12.75 -2.73
CA ASP A 31 -6.81 11.88 -2.18
C ASP A 31 -7.36 10.53 -1.73
N THR A 32 -8.56 10.50 -1.12
CA THR A 32 -9.22 9.24 -0.76
C THR A 32 -9.57 8.43 -2.02
N GLN A 33 -10.13 9.04 -3.07
CA GLN A 33 -10.42 8.32 -4.31
C GLN A 33 -9.16 7.76 -4.97
N ILE A 34 -8.07 8.55 -5.00
CA ILE A 34 -6.77 8.10 -5.50
C ILE A 34 -6.29 6.92 -4.68
N TRP A 35 -6.32 7.01 -3.37
CA TRP A 35 -5.83 5.98 -2.45
C TRP A 35 -6.61 4.68 -2.56
N VAL A 36 -7.95 4.73 -2.40
CA VAL A 36 -8.80 3.51 -2.41
C VAL A 36 -9.15 3.05 -3.83
N ARG A 37 -8.71 3.74 -4.87
CA ARG A 37 -8.88 3.40 -6.29
C ARG A 37 -10.32 3.34 -6.80
N SER A 38 -11.31 3.65 -5.96
CA SER A 38 -12.73 3.52 -6.23
C SER A 38 -13.49 4.76 -5.76
N GLY A 39 -14.29 5.36 -6.67
CA GLY A 39 -15.19 6.44 -6.29
C GLY A 39 -16.33 5.97 -5.38
N GLU A 40 -16.77 4.73 -5.51
CA GLU A 40 -17.78 4.11 -4.65
C GLU A 40 -17.25 3.89 -3.24
N GLU A 41 -16.07 3.28 -3.09
CA GLU A 41 -15.42 3.08 -1.79
C GLU A 41 -15.07 4.43 -1.13
N CYS A 42 -14.64 5.42 -1.92
CA CYS A 42 -14.44 6.78 -1.44
C CYS A 42 -15.75 7.37 -0.88
N ALA A 43 -16.84 7.26 -1.63
CA ALA A 43 -18.14 7.74 -1.20
C ALA A 43 -18.62 7.09 0.09
N LYS A 44 -18.47 5.77 0.21
CA LYS A 44 -18.77 5.00 1.43
C LYS A 44 -17.99 5.50 2.64
N ARG A 45 -16.67 5.69 2.49
CA ARG A 45 -15.77 6.15 3.58
C ARG A 45 -16.04 7.58 4.02
N LEU A 46 -16.48 8.42 3.09
CA LEU A 46 -16.79 9.83 3.35
C LEU A 46 -18.29 10.09 3.59
N PHE A 47 -19.08 9.04 3.77
CA PHE A 47 -20.53 9.10 4.03
C PHE A 47 -21.29 9.97 3.04
N THR A 48 -21.01 9.80 1.75
CA THR A 48 -21.60 10.61 0.66
C THR A 48 -21.97 9.74 -0.54
N THR A 49 -22.28 10.36 -1.69
CA THR A 49 -22.57 9.66 -2.95
C THR A 49 -21.39 9.73 -3.92
N GLN A 50 -21.27 8.75 -4.82
CA GLN A 50 -20.24 8.75 -5.86
C GLN A 50 -20.34 10.00 -6.77
N SER A 51 -21.55 10.50 -7.05
CA SER A 51 -21.75 11.73 -7.80
C SER A 51 -21.18 12.95 -7.09
N THR A 52 -21.32 13.03 -5.77
CA THR A 52 -20.69 14.08 -4.95
C THR A 52 -19.18 13.99 -5.01
N VAL A 53 -18.59 12.79 -4.85
CA VAL A 53 -17.13 12.56 -4.99
C VAL A 53 -16.65 13.06 -6.37
N SER A 54 -17.32 12.65 -7.44
CA SER A 54 -16.95 13.04 -8.81
C SER A 54 -16.98 14.55 -9.02
N ARG A 55 -18.05 15.22 -8.55
CA ARG A 55 -18.20 16.67 -8.65
C ARG A 55 -17.13 17.41 -7.85
N ARG A 56 -16.92 17.05 -6.58
CA ARG A 56 -15.89 17.66 -5.71
C ARG A 56 -14.50 17.51 -6.30
N ASN A 57 -14.17 16.33 -6.82
CA ASN A 57 -12.87 16.08 -7.44
C ASN A 57 -12.68 16.89 -8.72
N ALA A 58 -13.73 17.05 -9.54
CA ALA A 58 -13.65 17.88 -10.74
C ALA A 58 -13.44 19.36 -10.39
N GLU A 59 -14.09 19.87 -9.34
CA GLU A 59 -13.91 21.24 -8.83
C GLU A 59 -12.48 21.42 -8.31
N THR A 60 -11.98 20.51 -7.48
CA THR A 60 -10.60 20.52 -6.94
C THR A 60 -9.57 20.49 -8.06
N LEU A 61 -9.68 19.55 -9.00
CA LEU A 61 -8.76 19.42 -10.13
C LEU A 61 -8.75 20.68 -11.02
N LYS A 62 -9.90 21.33 -11.19
CA LYS A 62 -9.99 22.58 -11.95
C LYS A 62 -9.21 23.72 -11.29
N ILE A 63 -9.22 23.80 -9.95
CA ILE A 63 -8.47 24.82 -9.20
C ILE A 63 -6.96 24.68 -9.46
N PHE A 64 -6.45 23.45 -9.52
CA PHE A 64 -5.03 23.16 -9.79
C PHE A 64 -4.69 23.09 -11.29
N GLY A 65 -5.67 23.22 -12.20
CA GLY A 65 -5.44 23.04 -13.64
C GLY A 65 -5.06 21.61 -14.04
N LEU A 66 -5.47 20.60 -13.26
CA LEU A 66 -5.09 19.20 -13.41
C LEU A 66 -6.21 18.35 -13.97
N LYS A 67 -5.84 17.18 -14.47
CA LYS A 67 -6.75 16.09 -14.81
C LYS A 67 -6.36 14.82 -14.06
N ILE A 68 -7.30 13.91 -13.95
CA ILE A 68 -7.06 12.57 -13.38
C ILE A 68 -7.48 11.53 -14.41
N LYS A 69 -6.65 10.50 -14.59
CA LYS A 69 -6.96 9.35 -15.46
C LYS A 69 -6.51 8.05 -14.79
N ARG A 70 -6.92 6.93 -15.37
CA ARG A 70 -6.38 5.62 -15.01
C ARG A 70 -5.19 5.29 -15.90
N ASP A 71 -4.14 4.78 -15.28
CA ASP A 71 -3.00 4.20 -15.99
C ASP A 71 -3.29 2.77 -16.49
N GLY A 72 -2.28 2.13 -17.09
CA GLY A 72 -2.37 0.76 -17.60
C GLY A 72 -2.62 -0.32 -16.52
N PHE A 73 -2.41 0.01 -15.25
CA PHE A 73 -2.61 -0.87 -14.10
C PHE A 73 -3.92 -0.57 -13.35
N GLY A 74 -4.71 0.38 -13.86
CA GLY A 74 -5.98 0.80 -13.26
C GLY A 74 -5.84 1.75 -12.07
N GLU A 75 -4.64 2.31 -11.87
CA GLU A 75 -4.36 3.28 -10.83
C GLU A 75 -4.76 4.69 -11.26
N TRP A 76 -5.24 5.49 -10.32
CA TRP A 76 -5.51 6.90 -10.58
C TRP A 76 -4.19 7.69 -10.55
N VAL A 77 -3.91 8.39 -11.64
CA VAL A 77 -2.75 9.28 -11.78
C VAL A 77 -3.21 10.68 -12.19
N THR A 78 -2.56 11.69 -11.64
CA THR A 78 -2.78 13.09 -12.01
C THR A 78 -1.94 13.45 -13.23
N GLU A 79 -2.54 14.20 -14.17
CA GLU A 79 -1.87 14.76 -15.35
C GLU A 79 -1.76 16.27 -15.21
N GLY A 80 -0.57 16.82 -15.47
CA GLY A 80 -0.24 18.24 -15.39
C GLY A 80 0.81 18.54 -14.34
N GLU A 81 1.04 19.82 -14.08
CA GLU A 81 2.02 20.30 -13.09
C GLU A 81 1.48 20.17 -11.66
N THR A 82 1.93 19.16 -10.94
CA THR A 82 1.40 18.80 -9.61
C THR A 82 2.05 19.56 -8.45
N GLY A 83 3.00 20.47 -8.71
CA GLY A 83 3.75 21.14 -7.65
C GLY A 83 2.88 21.82 -6.60
N LEU A 84 1.88 22.58 -7.04
CA LEU A 84 0.95 23.27 -6.15
C LEU A 84 0.06 22.30 -5.36
N LEU A 85 -0.47 21.27 -6.03
CA LEU A 85 -1.24 20.19 -5.36
C LEU A 85 -0.40 19.48 -4.30
N ASN A 86 0.87 19.21 -4.58
CA ASN A 86 1.76 18.52 -3.64
C ASN A 86 2.12 19.40 -2.43
N MET A 87 2.21 20.73 -2.62
CA MET A 87 2.34 21.66 -1.49
C MET A 87 1.10 21.65 -0.60
N GLU A 88 -0.08 21.69 -1.19
CA GLU A 88 -1.35 21.63 -0.47
C GLU A 88 -1.49 20.29 0.29
N ARG A 89 -1.11 19.17 -0.32
CA ARG A 89 -1.06 17.85 0.32
C ARG A 89 -0.14 17.82 1.54
N LYS A 90 1.00 18.54 1.52
CA LYS A 90 1.88 18.66 2.70
C LYS A 90 1.17 19.37 3.84
N VAL A 91 0.46 20.48 3.57
CA VAL A 91 -0.33 21.18 4.58
C VAL A 91 -1.39 20.26 5.17
N HIS A 92 -2.11 19.52 4.34
CA HIS A 92 -3.13 18.56 4.78
C HIS A 92 -2.54 17.38 5.56
N GLN A 93 -1.33 16.92 5.22
CA GLN A 93 -0.63 15.90 5.99
C GLN A 93 -0.26 16.41 7.38
N GLU A 94 0.32 17.62 7.47
CA GLU A 94 0.64 18.28 8.74
C GLU A 94 -0.63 18.50 9.59
N TYR A 95 -1.74 18.87 8.96
CA TYR A 95 -3.04 18.99 9.65
C TYR A 95 -3.44 17.65 10.30
N ARG A 96 -3.41 16.53 9.57
CA ARG A 96 -3.73 15.19 10.12
C ARG A 96 -2.77 14.76 11.24
N LEU A 97 -1.49 15.10 11.12
CA LEU A 97 -0.48 14.76 12.12
C LEU A 97 -0.68 15.52 13.44
N ASN A 98 -1.13 16.77 13.38
CA ASN A 98 -1.19 17.68 14.52
C ASN A 98 -2.59 17.79 15.15
N LYS A 99 -3.65 17.22 14.55
CA LYS A 99 -5.00 17.22 15.08
C LYS A 99 -5.34 15.87 15.68
N ASP A 100 -5.84 15.86 16.92
CA ASP A 100 -6.13 14.62 17.66
C ASP A 100 -7.34 13.86 17.10
N ASP A 101 -8.32 14.60 16.56
CA ASP A 101 -9.54 14.05 15.95
C ASP A 101 -9.34 13.57 14.50
N GLU A 102 -8.24 13.94 13.87
CA GLU A 102 -7.90 13.48 12.51
C GLU A 102 -7.14 12.14 12.53
N LYS A 103 -7.51 11.28 11.59
CA LYS A 103 -6.91 9.96 11.43
C LYS A 103 -5.85 9.93 10.34
N LEU A 104 -4.75 9.26 10.64
CA LEU A 104 -3.69 8.97 9.67
C LEU A 104 -4.07 7.79 8.76
N ARG A 105 -3.43 7.70 7.60
CA ARG A 105 -3.75 6.74 6.54
C ARG A 105 -2.66 5.67 6.45
N LEU A 106 -3.03 4.41 6.71
CA LEU A 106 -2.15 3.25 6.66
C LEU A 106 -2.45 2.41 5.42
N GLU A 107 -1.44 2.20 4.59
CA GLU A 107 -1.53 1.28 3.45
C GLU A 107 -0.86 -0.06 3.80
N ALA A 108 -1.38 -1.14 3.26
CA ALA A 108 -0.82 -2.47 3.36
C ALA A 108 -1.31 -3.34 2.20
N ASN A 109 -0.59 -4.42 1.88
CA ASN A 109 -1.03 -5.39 0.91
C ASN A 109 -2.11 -6.34 1.46
N PHE A 110 -2.58 -7.27 0.63
CA PHE A 110 -3.70 -8.15 0.95
C PHE A 110 -3.41 -9.18 2.06
N TRP A 111 -2.16 -9.43 2.43
CA TRP A 111 -1.82 -10.28 3.58
C TRP A 111 -1.40 -9.48 4.81
N ALA A 112 -0.57 -8.45 4.68
CA ALA A 112 -0.14 -7.63 5.80
C ALA A 112 -1.30 -6.82 6.39
N GLY A 113 -2.26 -6.39 5.56
CA GLY A 113 -3.47 -5.72 6.02
C GLY A 113 -4.25 -6.54 7.04
N PRO A 114 -4.80 -7.70 6.68
CA PRO A 114 -5.57 -8.55 7.59
C PRO A 114 -4.76 -9.08 8.78
N THR A 115 -3.46 -9.36 8.59
CA THR A 115 -2.63 -10.01 9.61
C THR A 115 -2.03 -9.03 10.61
N LEU A 116 -1.69 -7.81 10.18
CA LEU A 116 -0.96 -6.83 10.97
C LEU A 116 -1.71 -5.52 11.24
N SER A 117 -2.62 -5.09 10.36
CA SER A 117 -3.37 -3.85 10.57
C SER A 117 -4.83 -4.04 10.94
N ASN A 118 -5.28 -5.27 11.15
CA ASN A 118 -6.61 -5.58 11.66
C ASN A 118 -6.52 -6.15 13.09
N PRO A 119 -7.28 -5.61 14.08
CA PRO A 119 -8.15 -4.42 14.00
C PRO A 119 -7.35 -3.15 13.70
N THR A 120 -8.02 -2.16 13.08
CA THR A 120 -7.38 -0.89 12.74
C THR A 120 -6.74 -0.24 13.96
N PRO A 121 -5.45 0.13 13.93
CA PRO A 121 -4.81 0.83 15.04
C PRO A 121 -5.52 2.15 15.37
N GLU A 122 -5.52 2.51 16.65
CA GLU A 122 -6.13 3.76 17.10
C GLU A 122 -5.47 4.97 16.41
N GLY A 123 -6.28 5.94 16.00
CA GLY A 123 -5.82 7.12 15.27
C GLY A 123 -5.52 6.87 13.78
N TRP A 124 -5.83 5.68 13.25
CA TRP A 124 -5.56 5.31 11.86
C TRP A 124 -6.82 4.93 11.10
N ILE A 125 -6.73 4.99 9.77
CA ILE A 125 -7.65 4.34 8.83
C ILE A 125 -6.83 3.50 7.86
N ASN A 126 -7.33 2.29 7.56
CA ASN A 126 -6.66 1.37 6.65
C ASN A 126 -7.03 1.62 5.19
N GLY A 127 -6.12 1.30 4.28
CA GLY A 127 -6.38 1.17 2.84
C GLY A 127 -7.35 0.05 2.50
N VAL A 128 -7.42 -0.28 1.23
CA VAL A 128 -8.15 -1.44 0.72
C VAL A 128 -7.13 -2.56 0.51
N TRP A 129 -7.30 -3.68 1.21
CA TRP A 129 -6.36 -4.80 1.22
C TRP A 129 -6.65 -5.82 0.11
N ASP A 130 -6.90 -5.34 -1.09
CA ASP A 130 -7.24 -6.21 -2.22
C ASP A 130 -6.20 -6.21 -3.35
N HIS A 131 -5.03 -5.60 -3.11
CA HIS A 131 -4.01 -5.40 -4.15
C HIS A 131 -2.77 -6.24 -3.91
N VAL A 132 -2.19 -6.72 -5.01
CA VAL A 132 -0.98 -7.52 -5.08
C VAL A 132 0.13 -6.74 -5.76
N GLY A 133 1.33 -6.83 -5.25
CA GLY A 133 2.57 -6.46 -5.94
C GLY A 133 2.65 -5.00 -6.37
N MET A 134 2.65 -4.05 -5.45
CA MET A 134 2.59 -2.64 -5.82
C MET A 134 3.81 -1.83 -5.40
N THR A 135 4.33 -1.05 -6.32
CA THR A 135 5.34 0.00 -6.04
C THR A 135 4.70 1.34 -5.70
N ARG A 136 3.41 1.51 -6.03
CA ARG A 136 2.66 2.75 -5.84
C ARG A 136 2.61 3.30 -4.41
N PRO A 137 2.59 2.51 -3.32
CA PRO A 137 2.57 3.08 -1.97
C PRO A 137 3.69 4.08 -1.71
N LEU A 138 4.87 3.91 -2.31
CA LEU A 138 5.97 4.89 -2.22
C LEU A 138 5.60 6.25 -2.85
N HIS A 139 4.88 6.24 -3.98
CA HIS A 139 4.38 7.47 -4.60
C HIS A 139 3.34 8.14 -3.71
N LEU A 140 2.39 7.37 -3.15
CA LEU A 140 1.37 7.88 -2.25
C LEU A 140 1.97 8.47 -0.97
N LEU A 141 3.02 7.84 -0.41
CA LEU A 141 3.79 8.37 0.71
C LEU A 141 4.48 9.69 0.33
N ARG A 142 5.18 9.71 -0.81
CA ARG A 142 5.90 10.91 -1.28
C ARG A 142 4.95 12.09 -1.45
N GLU A 143 3.78 11.86 -2.01
CA GLU A 143 2.75 12.87 -2.21
C GLU A 143 1.98 13.24 -0.92
N GLY A 144 2.15 12.53 0.18
CA GLY A 144 1.43 12.76 1.43
C GLY A 144 -0.04 12.33 1.40
N ILE A 145 -0.41 11.49 0.43
CA ILE A 145 -1.75 10.89 0.34
C ILE A 145 -1.94 9.84 1.43
N ILE A 146 -0.91 9.06 1.74
CA ILE A 146 -0.86 8.16 2.89
C ILE A 146 0.26 8.57 3.85
N ASP A 147 0.18 8.12 5.09
CA ASP A 147 1.10 8.54 6.15
C ASP A 147 2.08 7.42 6.54
N ALA A 148 1.69 6.15 6.32
CA ALA A 148 2.54 4.98 6.54
C ALA A 148 2.16 3.83 5.59
N TRP A 149 3.10 2.95 5.32
CA TRP A 149 2.91 1.75 4.52
C TRP A 149 3.60 0.54 5.16
N ILE A 150 2.88 -0.59 5.28
CA ILE A 150 3.48 -1.87 5.61
C ILE A 150 3.91 -2.53 4.30
N GLY A 151 5.21 -2.45 4.01
CA GLY A 151 5.83 -3.03 2.82
C GLY A 151 6.30 -4.46 3.09
N SER A 152 6.06 -5.36 2.15
CA SER A 152 6.26 -6.81 2.32
C SER A 152 7.29 -7.43 1.38
N TYR A 153 7.95 -6.64 0.56
CA TYR A 153 9.00 -7.09 -0.35
C TYR A 153 10.34 -6.48 0.07
N GLN A 154 10.82 -6.87 1.25
CA GLN A 154 12.02 -6.28 1.87
C GLN A 154 13.22 -6.13 0.94
N PRO A 155 13.58 -7.12 0.08
CA PRO A 155 14.69 -6.93 -0.84
C PRO A 155 14.57 -5.71 -1.75
N ASP A 156 13.32 -5.30 -2.09
CA ASP A 156 13.01 -4.25 -3.05
C ASP A 156 12.46 -2.96 -2.40
N LEU A 157 12.45 -2.88 -1.06
CA LEU A 157 12.11 -1.65 -0.34
C LEU A 157 13.24 -0.61 -0.46
N PRO A 158 12.97 0.68 -0.18
CA PRO A 158 13.98 1.72 -0.16
C PRO A 158 15.17 1.35 0.72
N GLU A 159 16.36 1.73 0.32
CA GLU A 159 17.59 1.46 1.07
C GLU A 159 17.69 2.32 2.34
N LYS A 160 18.53 1.89 3.30
CA LYS A 160 18.71 2.59 4.58
C LYS A 160 19.16 4.05 4.44
N ASN A 161 19.78 4.39 3.32
CA ASN A 161 20.25 5.73 2.99
C ASN A 161 19.30 6.51 2.07
N ASP A 162 18.07 6.00 1.83
CA ASP A 162 17.08 6.72 1.05
C ASP A 162 16.87 8.15 1.60
N PRO A 163 16.86 9.18 0.75
CA PRO A 163 16.74 10.57 1.20
C PRO A 163 15.35 10.89 1.78
N ASP A 164 14.31 10.24 1.31
CA ASP A 164 12.92 10.56 1.59
C ASP A 164 12.30 9.65 2.66
N PHE A 165 12.71 8.37 2.70
CA PHE A 165 12.04 7.33 3.49
C PHE A 165 12.92 6.71 4.56
N ILE A 166 12.27 6.27 5.64
CA ILE A 166 12.82 5.33 6.61
C ILE A 166 12.06 4.01 6.46
N VAL A 167 12.80 2.91 6.41
CA VAL A 167 12.30 1.55 6.43
C VAL A 167 12.66 0.93 7.76
N ILE A 168 11.66 0.53 8.54
CA ILE A 168 11.81 -0.10 9.85
C ILE A 168 11.37 -1.54 9.71
N ASP A 169 12.34 -2.46 9.67
CA ASP A 169 12.06 -3.88 9.59
C ASP A 169 11.34 -4.35 10.87
N LEU A 170 10.20 -4.99 10.70
CA LEU A 170 9.41 -5.58 11.78
C LEU A 170 9.76 -7.06 11.96
N CYS A 171 9.87 -7.79 10.86
CA CYS A 171 10.27 -9.20 10.88
C CYS A 171 10.93 -9.61 9.57
N LYS A 172 11.58 -10.77 9.59
CA LYS A 172 12.06 -11.50 8.41
C LYS A 172 11.46 -12.89 8.38
N THR A 173 11.21 -13.41 7.20
CA THR A 173 10.68 -14.75 7.00
C THR A 173 11.12 -15.30 5.64
N PRO A 174 11.41 -16.61 5.53
CA PRO A 174 11.71 -17.20 4.23
C PRO A 174 10.49 -17.13 3.32
N VAL A 175 10.74 -16.82 2.06
CA VAL A 175 9.74 -16.95 1.00
C VAL A 175 9.66 -18.41 0.61
N LYS A 176 8.46 -18.98 0.67
CA LYS A 176 8.17 -20.37 0.31
C LYS A 176 7.68 -20.45 -1.13
N LEU A 177 8.11 -21.49 -1.84
CA LEU A 177 7.50 -21.91 -3.09
C LEU A 177 6.18 -22.58 -2.77
N VAL A 178 5.11 -22.16 -3.42
CA VAL A 178 3.75 -22.67 -3.16
C VAL A 178 3.04 -23.03 -4.46
N ALA A 179 2.07 -23.95 -4.37
CA ALA A 179 1.20 -24.33 -5.46
C ALA A 179 -0.16 -24.79 -4.92
N ASP A 180 -1.10 -25.05 -5.80
CA ASP A 180 -2.34 -25.74 -5.44
C ASP A 180 -2.04 -27.12 -4.81
N LYS A 181 -2.88 -27.57 -3.89
CA LYS A 181 -2.71 -28.87 -3.20
C LYS A 181 -2.71 -30.07 -4.14
N LEU A 182 -3.30 -29.93 -5.34
CA LEU A 182 -3.36 -30.98 -6.36
C LEU A 182 -2.23 -30.83 -7.42
N HIS A 183 -1.30 -29.91 -7.20
CA HIS A 183 -0.17 -29.73 -8.12
C HIS A 183 0.71 -30.99 -8.16
N PRO A 184 1.25 -31.40 -9.35
CA PRO A 184 2.07 -32.62 -9.48
C PRO A 184 3.32 -32.68 -8.59
N LEU A 185 3.83 -31.54 -8.15
CA LEU A 185 4.97 -31.47 -7.22
C LEU A 185 4.52 -31.47 -5.74
N SER A 186 3.21 -31.48 -5.47
CA SER A 186 2.70 -31.53 -4.09
C SER A 186 3.09 -32.85 -3.41
N GLY A 187 3.65 -32.76 -2.21
CA GLY A 187 4.10 -33.94 -1.44
C GLY A 187 5.39 -34.60 -1.94
N LYS A 188 6.04 -34.05 -2.96
CA LYS A 188 7.35 -34.52 -3.40
C LYS A 188 8.45 -34.03 -2.46
N GLU A 189 9.31 -34.96 -1.98
CA GLU A 189 10.38 -34.63 -1.02
C GLU A 189 11.58 -33.95 -1.69
N ASP A 190 12.01 -34.43 -2.86
CA ASP A 190 13.17 -33.94 -3.58
C ASP A 190 12.74 -33.26 -4.90
N ILE A 191 12.60 -31.95 -4.88
CA ILE A 191 12.28 -31.16 -6.08
C ILE A 191 13.57 -30.53 -6.58
N CYS A 192 13.90 -30.75 -7.86
CA CYS A 192 15.05 -30.13 -8.49
C CYS A 192 14.64 -28.95 -9.40
N LYS A 193 15.61 -28.07 -9.68
CA LYS A 193 15.38 -26.89 -10.54
C LYS A 193 14.76 -27.24 -11.90
N LYS A 194 15.24 -28.32 -12.54
CA LYS A 194 14.74 -28.73 -13.86
C LYS A 194 13.26 -29.10 -13.85
N GLU A 195 12.75 -29.59 -12.72
CA GLU A 195 11.33 -29.89 -12.58
C GLU A 195 10.49 -28.62 -12.39
N LEU A 196 11.04 -27.62 -11.72
CA LEU A 196 10.37 -26.31 -11.59
C LEU A 196 10.23 -25.63 -12.95
N GLU A 197 11.25 -25.72 -13.81
CA GLU A 197 11.24 -25.14 -15.16
C GLU A 197 10.17 -25.73 -16.09
N ALA A 198 9.62 -26.90 -15.73
CA ALA A 198 8.52 -27.53 -16.48
C ALA A 198 7.16 -26.91 -16.22
N TYR A 199 7.03 -26.04 -15.20
CA TYR A 199 5.77 -25.43 -14.80
C TYR A 199 5.81 -23.90 -14.94
N PRO A 200 4.68 -23.27 -15.31
CA PRO A 200 4.59 -21.82 -15.25
C PRO A 200 4.74 -21.34 -13.80
N SER A 201 5.43 -20.24 -13.62
CA SER A 201 5.57 -19.60 -12.29
C SER A 201 5.23 -18.12 -12.38
N LEU A 202 4.45 -17.63 -11.44
CA LEU A 202 3.94 -16.28 -11.47
C LEU A 202 5.07 -15.25 -11.46
N SER A 203 4.92 -14.20 -12.26
CA SER A 203 5.75 -13.01 -12.22
C SER A 203 4.88 -11.76 -12.20
N LEU A 204 5.39 -10.72 -11.56
CA LEU A 204 4.83 -9.37 -11.60
C LEU A 204 5.45 -8.59 -12.77
N PRO A 205 4.92 -7.41 -13.14
CA PRO A 205 5.51 -6.60 -14.19
C PRO A 205 6.99 -6.33 -13.97
N GLU A 206 7.74 -6.32 -15.06
CA GLU A 206 9.19 -6.10 -15.06
C GLU A 206 9.57 -4.82 -14.31
N GLY A 207 10.61 -4.90 -13.51
CA GLY A 207 11.16 -3.78 -12.75
C GLY A 207 10.41 -3.38 -11.48
N TRP A 208 9.31 -4.05 -11.15
CA TRP A 208 8.60 -3.77 -9.89
C TRP A 208 9.39 -4.27 -8.67
N PHE A 209 10.00 -5.44 -8.77
CA PHE A 209 10.76 -6.07 -7.69
C PHE A 209 12.05 -6.69 -8.23
N PRO A 210 13.03 -5.88 -8.66
CA PRO A 210 14.18 -6.36 -9.42
C PRO A 210 15.08 -7.32 -8.64
N ARG A 211 15.21 -7.17 -7.33
CA ARG A 211 16.04 -8.08 -6.50
C ARG A 211 15.34 -9.41 -6.27
N THR A 212 14.05 -9.39 -5.93
CA THR A 212 13.20 -10.59 -5.83
C THR A 212 13.14 -11.31 -7.17
N GLU A 213 12.93 -10.61 -8.27
CA GLU A 213 12.92 -11.16 -9.62
C GLU A 213 14.24 -11.84 -9.96
N ALA A 214 15.38 -11.17 -9.75
CA ALA A 214 16.70 -11.71 -10.04
C ALA A 214 16.95 -13.04 -9.29
N LYS A 215 16.56 -13.08 -7.99
CA LYS A 215 16.70 -14.29 -7.17
C LYS A 215 15.81 -15.42 -7.70
N LEU A 216 14.54 -15.18 -7.96
CA LEU A 216 13.61 -16.20 -8.45
C LEU A 216 13.98 -16.71 -9.84
N ARG A 217 14.44 -15.84 -10.75
CA ARG A 217 14.94 -16.24 -12.06
C ARG A 217 16.19 -17.13 -11.97
N SER A 218 17.04 -16.96 -10.96
CA SER A 218 18.19 -17.86 -10.76
C SER A 218 17.78 -19.30 -10.44
N HIS A 219 16.55 -19.50 -9.95
CA HIS A 219 15.93 -20.81 -9.71
C HIS A 219 15.11 -21.33 -10.89
N GLY A 220 15.09 -20.62 -12.05
CA GLY A 220 14.25 -20.98 -13.20
C GLY A 220 12.78 -20.59 -13.05
N LEU A 221 12.48 -19.76 -12.05
CA LEU A 221 11.14 -19.28 -11.75
C LEU A 221 10.92 -17.86 -12.30
N TRP A 222 9.76 -17.25 -11.98
CA TRP A 222 9.36 -15.92 -12.47
C TRP A 222 9.20 -15.90 -14.00
N SER A 223 8.62 -16.98 -14.55
CA SER A 223 8.58 -17.23 -15.99
C SER A 223 7.35 -16.69 -16.70
N THR A 224 6.23 -16.52 -15.97
CA THR A 224 4.93 -16.20 -16.56
C THR A 224 4.37 -14.93 -15.98
N GLU A 225 4.38 -13.84 -16.75
CA GLU A 225 3.80 -12.58 -16.33
C GLU A 225 2.28 -12.71 -16.13
N ALA A 226 1.85 -12.47 -14.91
CA ALA A 226 0.43 -12.41 -14.58
C ALA A 226 -0.16 -11.07 -15.04
N ARG A 227 -0.47 -10.97 -16.35
CA ARG A 227 -1.11 -9.78 -16.91
C ARG A 227 -2.52 -9.62 -16.39
N MET A 228 -2.75 -8.58 -15.63
CA MET A 228 -4.06 -8.24 -15.07
C MET A 228 -4.37 -6.77 -15.35
N LYS A 229 -5.62 -6.48 -15.71
CA LYS A 229 -6.08 -5.07 -15.84
C LYS A 229 -6.05 -4.33 -14.50
N LYS A 230 -6.14 -5.06 -13.40
CA LYS A 230 -6.02 -4.58 -12.02
C LYS A 230 -5.36 -5.70 -11.22
N TYR A 231 -4.32 -5.36 -10.49
CA TYR A 231 -3.60 -6.33 -9.63
C TYR A 231 -4.36 -6.54 -8.33
N LYS A 232 -5.45 -7.31 -8.40
CA LYS A 232 -6.31 -7.65 -7.29
C LYS A 232 -6.04 -9.06 -6.76
N LYS A 233 -6.26 -9.25 -5.47
CA LYS A 233 -6.07 -10.52 -4.77
C LYS A 233 -6.82 -11.67 -5.45
N GLU A 234 -8.09 -11.48 -5.76
CA GLU A 234 -8.92 -12.52 -6.36
C GLU A 234 -8.34 -13.01 -7.70
N LEU A 235 -7.90 -12.07 -8.54
CA LEU A 235 -7.30 -12.40 -9.83
C LEU A 235 -5.92 -13.07 -9.69
N TRP A 236 -5.21 -12.79 -8.60
CA TRP A 236 -3.95 -13.45 -8.29
C TRP A 236 -4.18 -14.87 -7.77
N GLU A 237 -5.13 -15.06 -6.85
CA GLU A 237 -5.51 -16.37 -6.34
C GLU A 237 -6.00 -17.29 -7.46
N ASP A 238 -6.83 -16.82 -8.40
CA ASP A 238 -7.29 -17.58 -9.56
C ASP A 238 -6.14 -18.14 -10.41
N LYS A 239 -5.01 -17.39 -10.47
CA LYS A 239 -3.81 -17.83 -11.21
C LYS A 239 -3.03 -18.95 -10.52
N THR A 240 -3.17 -19.10 -9.21
CA THR A 240 -2.47 -20.12 -8.42
C THR A 240 -3.31 -21.35 -8.11
N THR A 241 -4.58 -21.38 -8.52
CA THR A 241 -5.51 -22.48 -8.29
C THR A 241 -5.76 -23.34 -9.54
N ASP A 242 -4.94 -23.19 -10.57
CA ASP A 242 -5.01 -23.92 -11.83
C ASP A 242 -4.30 -25.30 -11.81
N GLN A 243 -3.81 -25.73 -10.64
CA GLN A 243 -3.11 -27.00 -10.39
C GLN A 243 -1.76 -27.15 -11.13
N VAL A 244 -1.28 -26.13 -11.83
CA VAL A 244 -0.01 -26.19 -12.58
C VAL A 244 0.90 -24.99 -12.35
N THR A 245 0.37 -23.86 -11.86
CA THR A 245 1.13 -22.63 -11.68
C THR A 245 1.79 -22.56 -10.31
N LEU A 246 3.08 -22.31 -10.30
CA LEU A 246 3.87 -22.06 -9.09
C LEU A 246 3.73 -20.61 -8.63
N GLY A 247 3.65 -20.41 -7.32
CA GLY A 247 3.56 -19.11 -6.68
C GLY A 247 4.51 -18.99 -5.49
N TYR A 248 4.45 -17.86 -4.80
CA TYR A 248 5.34 -17.54 -3.68
C TYR A 248 4.53 -16.98 -2.52
N ALA A 249 4.88 -17.38 -1.31
CA ALA A 249 4.23 -16.87 -0.10
C ALA A 249 5.19 -16.82 1.09
N THR A 250 4.96 -15.87 1.98
CA THR A 250 5.50 -15.91 3.34
C THR A 250 4.52 -16.64 4.26
N CYS A 251 4.92 -16.95 5.50
CA CYS A 251 4.03 -17.54 6.49
C CYS A 251 2.78 -16.67 6.72
N LEU A 252 2.91 -15.33 6.73
CA LEU A 252 1.77 -14.43 6.86
C LEU A 252 0.87 -14.44 5.61
N GLY A 253 1.46 -14.60 4.42
CA GLY A 253 0.71 -14.79 3.18
C GLY A 253 -0.15 -16.06 3.23
N LEU A 254 0.39 -17.16 3.76
CA LEU A 254 -0.32 -18.44 3.89
C LEU A 254 -1.48 -18.40 4.90
N GLU A 255 -1.48 -17.49 5.87
CA GLU A 255 -2.65 -17.29 6.75
C GLU A 255 -3.89 -16.77 5.97
N VAL A 256 -3.67 -16.06 4.88
CA VAL A 256 -4.73 -15.38 4.11
C VAL A 256 -5.09 -16.12 2.83
N MET A 257 -4.10 -16.72 2.17
CA MET A 257 -4.31 -17.52 0.96
C MET A 257 -4.77 -18.93 1.31
N LYS A 258 -5.89 -19.35 0.70
CA LYS A 258 -6.47 -20.67 0.90
C LYS A 258 -6.03 -21.62 -0.22
N ASN A 259 -6.10 -22.93 0.05
CA ASN A 259 -5.86 -24.01 -0.92
C ASN A 259 -4.43 -24.12 -1.48
N LEU A 260 -3.48 -23.38 -0.94
CA LEU A 260 -2.07 -23.54 -1.29
C LEU A 260 -1.38 -24.53 -0.36
N THR A 261 -0.38 -25.22 -0.90
CA THR A 261 0.57 -26.04 -0.15
C THR A 261 1.98 -25.54 -0.40
N VAL A 262 2.83 -25.68 0.60
CA VAL A 262 4.26 -25.39 0.48
C VAL A 262 4.93 -26.58 -0.19
N LEU A 263 5.72 -26.31 -1.22
CA LEU A 263 6.55 -27.29 -1.90
C LEU A 263 7.91 -27.39 -1.21
N ASN A 264 8.47 -28.58 -1.16
CA ASN A 264 9.78 -28.84 -0.52
C ASN A 264 10.93 -28.39 -1.42
N TYR A 265 11.08 -27.08 -1.59
CA TYR A 265 12.14 -26.45 -2.34
C TYR A 265 12.56 -25.14 -1.68
N ASP A 266 13.84 -25.01 -1.36
CA ASP A 266 14.37 -23.79 -0.76
C ASP A 266 14.71 -22.75 -1.84
N LEU A 267 14.07 -21.59 -1.77
CA LEU A 267 14.33 -20.45 -2.65
C LEU A 267 15.56 -19.63 -2.23
N ASP A 268 16.10 -19.90 -1.04
CA ASP A 268 17.16 -19.07 -0.43
C ASP A 268 16.84 -17.57 -0.59
N LEU A 269 15.58 -17.22 -0.34
CA LEU A 269 15.04 -15.89 -0.45
C LEU A 269 14.34 -15.51 0.84
N MET A 270 14.86 -14.47 1.48
CA MET A 270 14.24 -13.87 2.66
C MET A 270 13.43 -12.64 2.26
N SER A 271 12.29 -12.47 2.86
CA SER A 271 11.48 -11.25 2.83
C SER A 271 10.99 -10.93 4.24
N GLY A 272 9.94 -10.20 4.38
CA GLY A 272 9.31 -9.86 5.66
C GLY A 272 8.51 -8.59 5.55
N GLU A 273 8.07 -8.11 6.70
CA GLU A 273 7.24 -6.93 6.79
C GLU A 273 8.04 -5.77 7.39
N SER A 274 7.93 -4.60 6.78
CA SER A 274 8.58 -3.37 7.24
C SER A 274 7.59 -2.21 7.25
N LEU A 275 7.72 -1.34 8.24
CA LEU A 275 7.01 -0.06 8.24
C LEU A 275 7.82 0.96 7.45
N VAL A 276 7.24 1.50 6.38
CA VAL A 276 7.83 2.53 5.53
C VAL A 276 7.10 3.86 5.78
N ILE A 277 7.85 4.88 6.12
CA ILE A 277 7.34 6.22 6.42
C ILE A 277 8.26 7.29 5.80
N LYS A 278 7.76 8.51 5.66
CA LYS A 278 8.65 9.65 5.38
C LYS A 278 9.61 9.87 6.55
N LYS A 279 10.86 10.19 6.25
CA LYS A 279 11.92 10.37 7.23
C LYS A 279 11.58 11.38 8.33
N GLN A 280 10.94 12.47 7.96
CA GLN A 280 10.55 13.54 8.87
C GLN A 280 9.46 13.13 9.88
N LEU A 281 8.79 11.99 9.70
CA LEU A 281 7.70 11.54 10.56
C LEU A 281 8.15 10.59 11.67
N ILE A 282 9.43 10.22 11.72
CA ILE A 282 9.91 9.18 12.65
C ILE A 282 9.63 9.52 14.12
N ASP A 283 9.75 10.77 14.50
CA ASP A 283 9.58 11.22 15.88
C ASP A 283 8.11 11.56 16.24
N ASN A 284 7.18 11.44 15.28
CA ASN A 284 5.78 11.73 15.53
C ASN A 284 5.15 10.66 16.44
N THR A 285 4.44 11.09 17.47
CA THR A 285 3.85 10.21 18.51
C THR A 285 2.85 9.20 17.94
N LYS A 286 2.05 9.58 16.94
CA LYS A 286 1.10 8.66 16.27
C LYS A 286 1.83 7.56 15.50
N ILE A 287 2.99 7.88 14.88
CA ILE A 287 3.86 6.90 14.20
C ILE A 287 4.50 5.94 15.20
N GLN A 288 5.03 6.44 16.32
CA GLN A 288 5.63 5.62 17.38
C GLN A 288 4.60 4.69 18.02
N SER A 289 3.38 5.16 18.23
CA SER A 289 2.26 4.34 18.69
C SER A 289 1.93 3.22 17.69
N LEU A 290 1.84 3.53 16.39
CA LEU A 290 1.64 2.52 15.36
C LEU A 290 2.74 1.47 15.37
N LEU A 291 4.01 1.90 15.43
CA LEU A 291 5.16 1.00 15.46
C LEU A 291 5.07 0.03 16.65
N THR A 292 4.69 0.53 17.82
CA THR A 292 4.48 -0.29 19.02
C THR A 292 3.39 -1.33 18.82
N VAL A 293 2.26 -0.95 18.24
CA VAL A 293 1.15 -1.88 17.92
C VAL A 293 1.61 -2.96 16.95
N LEU A 294 2.32 -2.57 15.88
CA LEU A 294 2.80 -3.53 14.87
C LEU A 294 3.82 -4.50 15.45
N LYS A 295 4.76 -4.03 16.27
CA LYS A 295 5.73 -4.89 16.97
C LYS A 295 5.03 -5.94 17.84
N ASN A 296 4.05 -5.53 18.65
CA ASN A 296 3.30 -6.46 19.49
C ASN A 296 2.60 -7.54 18.65
N ARG A 297 1.97 -7.16 17.54
CA ARG A 297 1.31 -8.11 16.63
C ARG A 297 2.30 -9.08 15.98
N ILE A 298 3.47 -8.61 15.59
CA ILE A 298 4.53 -9.47 15.05
C ILE A 298 5.05 -10.45 16.11
N ILE A 299 5.19 -10.04 17.38
CA ILE A 299 5.52 -10.94 18.48
C ILE A 299 4.47 -12.05 18.63
N GLU A 300 3.18 -11.70 18.58
CA GLU A 300 2.11 -12.70 18.61
C GLU A 300 2.16 -13.66 17.42
N LYS A 301 2.50 -13.17 16.22
CA LYS A 301 2.66 -13.99 15.02
C LYS A 301 3.88 -14.92 15.12
N SER A 302 4.99 -14.47 15.68
CA SER A 302 6.19 -15.29 15.84
C SER A 302 5.97 -16.51 16.75
N GLN A 303 5.01 -16.45 17.67
CA GLN A 303 4.63 -17.62 18.49
C GLN A 303 3.96 -18.74 17.66
N LYS A 304 3.32 -18.39 16.54
CA LYS A 304 2.64 -19.33 15.63
C LYS A 304 3.50 -19.75 14.45
N HIS A 305 4.49 -18.95 14.11
CA HIS A 305 5.37 -19.12 12.96
C HIS A 305 6.84 -19.11 13.40
N PRO A 306 7.43 -20.25 13.78
CA PRO A 306 8.80 -20.33 14.27
C PRO A 306 9.86 -19.82 13.28
N GLU A 307 9.54 -19.83 11.96
CA GLU A 307 10.38 -19.30 10.90
C GLU A 307 10.37 -17.77 10.80
N LEU A 308 9.47 -17.10 11.53
CA LEU A 308 9.40 -15.65 11.57
C LEU A 308 10.40 -15.09 12.56
N ILE A 309 11.38 -14.35 12.08
CA ILE A 309 12.49 -13.77 12.85
C ILE A 309 12.15 -12.31 13.16
N LEU A 310 12.12 -11.94 14.42
CA LEU A 310 11.94 -10.54 14.85
C LEU A 310 13.15 -9.69 14.43
N SER A 311 12.91 -8.44 14.01
CA SER A 311 13.95 -7.52 13.52
C SER A 311 14.20 -6.32 14.45
N PHE A 312 13.76 -6.39 15.72
CA PHE A 312 13.91 -5.31 16.70
C PHE A 312 14.24 -5.87 18.09
#